data_fa8ff41b5e02f43677ff00c556927ebc
#
_entry.id   fa8ff41b5e02f43677ff00c556927ebc
#
_cell.length_a   1.000
_cell.length_b   1.000
_cell.length_c   1.000
_cell.angle_alpha   90.00
_cell.angle_beta   90.00
_cell.angle_gamma   90.00
#
_symmetry.space_group_name_H-M   'P 1'
#
loop_
_entity.id
_entity.type
_entity.pdbx_description
1 polymer ?
#
loop_
_entity_poly.entity_id
_entity_poly.type
_entity_poly.pdbx_seq_one_letter_code
_entity_poly.pdbx_strand_id
1 'polypeptide(L)'
;MKLGAIEAGGTKFVVCIGNEKGEVLERESFPTEAPEKTMENVFKFFDGKEIEALGVGSFGPIDPDLTSPTYGYITTTPKPGWNNYNIMGTLKEKYDIPMAFDTDVNGAALGEATFGAAKGLDSALYLTIGTGIGGGAVVGGKLVHGLLHPEMGHMKMIVREDDKYSGKCPYHGTCFEGLAAGPAIEARWGVKGSELPEDHPAWDLEAYYIGQAMANYILTLSPKKIILGGGVMHQKQLFPMIHKYTQEFLNGYIQKEEVTTDKIKDYIVYPELGDNAGVVGALALAMSVVK
;
A
#
# COMPACT_ATOMS: atom_id res chain seq x y z
N MET A 1 -18.96 -17.67 -5.10
CA MET A 1 -18.37 -17.55 -3.77
C MET A 1 -18.62 -16.12 -3.27
N LYS A 2 -19.04 -15.98 -2.02
CA LYS A 2 -19.30 -14.65 -1.41
C LYS A 2 -18.23 -14.38 -0.36
N LEU A 3 -17.38 -13.39 -0.62
CA LEU A 3 -16.23 -13.08 0.20
C LEU A 3 -16.41 -11.75 0.90
N GLY A 4 -15.95 -11.65 2.15
CA GLY A 4 -15.84 -10.41 2.88
C GLY A 4 -14.42 -9.84 2.80
N ALA A 5 -14.31 -8.53 2.79
CA ALA A 5 -13.02 -7.85 2.84
C ALA A 5 -13.06 -6.62 3.75
N ILE A 6 -11.98 -6.42 4.48
CA ILE A 6 -11.73 -5.24 5.32
C ILE A 6 -10.39 -4.65 4.91
N GLU A 7 -10.41 -3.43 4.40
CA GLU A 7 -9.23 -2.57 4.31
C GLU A 7 -9.25 -1.64 5.53
N ALA A 8 -8.52 -2.01 6.55
CA ALA A 8 -8.36 -1.23 7.75
C ALA A 8 -7.26 -0.19 7.53
N GLY A 9 -7.63 1.02 7.12
CA GLY A 9 -6.72 2.14 6.96
C GLY A 9 -6.61 2.99 8.23
N GLY A 10 -5.49 3.67 8.44
CA GLY A 10 -5.29 4.53 9.59
C GLY A 10 -6.23 5.75 9.67
N THR A 11 -6.85 6.14 8.54
CA THR A 11 -7.78 7.27 8.47
C THR A 11 -9.23 6.83 8.28
N LYS A 12 -9.45 5.79 7.48
CA LYS A 12 -10.77 5.22 7.18
C LYS A 12 -10.67 3.71 7.08
N PHE A 13 -11.72 3.00 7.46
CA PHE A 13 -11.95 1.60 7.08
C PHE A 13 -12.81 1.57 5.82
N VAL A 14 -12.49 0.61 4.95
CA VAL A 14 -13.35 0.22 3.82
C VAL A 14 -13.70 -1.24 3.99
N VAL A 15 -14.98 -1.54 3.94
CA VAL A 15 -15.51 -2.91 4.02
C VAL A 15 -16.27 -3.25 2.75
N CYS A 16 -16.16 -4.46 2.27
CA CYS A 16 -16.94 -4.89 1.12
C CYS A 16 -17.35 -6.37 1.16
N ILE A 17 -18.36 -6.66 0.37
CA ILE A 17 -18.69 -8.01 -0.10
C ILE A 17 -18.27 -8.07 -1.57
N GLY A 18 -17.58 -9.13 -1.93
CA GLY A 18 -17.17 -9.40 -3.31
C GLY A 18 -17.22 -10.88 -3.66
N ASN A 19 -16.65 -11.20 -4.79
CA ASN A 19 -16.60 -12.58 -5.29
C ASN A 19 -15.17 -13.00 -5.68
N GLU A 20 -15.02 -14.25 -6.11
CA GLU A 20 -13.75 -14.86 -6.54
C GLU A 20 -13.14 -14.24 -7.81
N LYS A 21 -13.85 -13.34 -8.48
CA LYS A 21 -13.33 -12.57 -9.62
C LYS A 21 -12.79 -11.21 -9.23
N GLY A 22 -12.84 -10.87 -7.92
CA GLY A 22 -12.46 -9.56 -7.41
C GLY A 22 -13.52 -8.47 -7.66
N GLU A 23 -14.74 -8.84 -8.08
CA GLU A 23 -15.84 -7.90 -8.27
C GLU A 23 -16.40 -7.47 -6.92
N VAL A 24 -16.43 -6.17 -6.66
CA VAL A 24 -17.05 -5.58 -5.45
C VAL A 24 -18.54 -5.47 -5.66
N LEU A 25 -19.32 -6.18 -4.87
CA LEU A 25 -20.80 -6.24 -4.94
C LEU A 25 -21.46 -5.21 -4.03
N GLU A 26 -20.93 -5.07 -2.81
CA GLU A 26 -21.37 -4.09 -1.82
C GLU A 26 -20.13 -3.46 -1.16
N ARG A 27 -20.18 -2.19 -0.86
CA ARG A 27 -19.06 -1.46 -0.26
C ARG A 27 -19.54 -0.34 0.65
N GLU A 28 -18.89 -0.20 1.80
CA GLU A 28 -19.08 0.92 2.72
C GLU A 28 -17.72 1.44 3.18
N SER A 29 -17.65 2.71 3.55
CA SER A 29 -16.47 3.27 4.19
C SER A 29 -16.87 4.21 5.33
N PHE A 30 -16.10 4.18 6.41
CA PHE A 30 -16.31 5.01 7.58
C PHE A 30 -14.97 5.43 8.20
N PRO A 31 -14.92 6.53 8.96
CA PRO A 31 -13.70 6.99 9.63
C PRO A 31 -13.15 5.93 10.58
N THR A 32 -11.82 5.86 10.69
CA THR A 32 -11.14 5.09 11.74
C THR A 32 -11.18 5.88 13.04
N GLU A 33 -12.05 5.47 13.95
CA GLU A 33 -12.22 6.03 15.29
C GLU A 33 -11.59 5.10 16.34
N ALA A 34 -12.03 5.14 17.60
CA ALA A 34 -11.64 4.14 18.60
C ALA A 34 -12.04 2.73 18.13
N PRO A 35 -11.25 1.68 18.50
CA PRO A 35 -11.50 0.32 18.04
C PRO A 35 -12.93 -0.16 18.20
N GLU A 36 -13.53 0.07 19.38
CA GLU A 36 -14.87 -0.39 19.71
C GLU A 36 -15.91 0.16 18.72
N LYS A 37 -15.82 1.47 18.43
CA LYS A 37 -16.77 2.14 17.54
C LYS A 37 -16.54 1.75 16.08
N THR A 38 -15.28 1.62 15.68
CA THR A 38 -14.92 1.21 14.31
C THR A 38 -15.36 -0.23 14.05
N MET A 39 -15.10 -1.14 15.00
CA MET A 39 -15.51 -2.53 14.88
C MET A 39 -17.03 -2.73 14.96
N GLU A 40 -17.75 -1.89 15.69
CA GLU A 40 -19.23 -1.87 15.66
C GLU A 40 -19.74 -1.61 14.22
N ASN A 41 -19.16 -0.65 13.51
CA ASN A 41 -19.51 -0.39 12.11
C ASN A 41 -19.16 -1.57 11.19
N VAL A 42 -18.00 -2.23 11.41
CA VAL A 42 -17.61 -3.44 10.68
C VAL A 42 -18.66 -4.54 10.90
N PHE A 43 -19.02 -4.81 12.13
CA PHE A 43 -20.02 -5.84 12.47
C PHE A 43 -21.38 -5.52 11.87
N LYS A 44 -21.83 -4.27 11.99
CA LYS A 44 -23.08 -3.83 11.37
C LYS A 44 -23.13 -4.02 9.87
N PHE A 45 -22.01 -3.78 9.18
CA PHE A 45 -21.93 -4.01 7.73
C PHE A 45 -22.07 -5.48 7.37
N PHE A 46 -21.40 -6.39 8.10
CA PHE A 46 -21.44 -7.82 7.81
C PHE A 46 -22.64 -8.57 8.45
N ASP A 47 -23.39 -7.93 9.32
CA ASP A 47 -24.53 -8.57 10.01
C ASP A 47 -25.60 -9.05 9.03
N GLY A 48 -26.01 -10.32 9.18
CA GLY A 48 -26.94 -11.00 8.27
C GLY A 48 -26.41 -11.30 6.88
N LYS A 49 -25.12 -11.07 6.61
CA LYS A 49 -24.48 -11.38 5.33
C LYS A 49 -23.69 -12.67 5.45
N GLU A 50 -24.14 -13.69 4.72
CA GLU A 50 -23.46 -14.99 4.66
C GLU A 50 -22.21 -14.86 3.77
N ILE A 51 -21.02 -14.73 4.38
CA ILE A 51 -19.73 -14.74 3.70
C ILE A 51 -18.98 -16.04 4.02
N GLU A 52 -18.27 -16.58 3.04
CA GLU A 52 -17.56 -17.87 3.12
C GLU A 52 -16.13 -17.70 3.67
N ALA A 53 -15.54 -16.55 3.49
CA ALA A 53 -14.24 -16.18 4.07
C ALA A 53 -14.09 -14.65 4.19
N LEU A 54 -13.15 -14.21 5.02
CA LEU A 54 -12.87 -12.81 5.27
C LEU A 54 -11.37 -12.51 5.11
N GLY A 55 -11.03 -11.53 4.30
CA GLY A 55 -9.67 -11.00 4.20
C GLY A 55 -9.56 -9.65 4.90
N VAL A 56 -8.47 -9.45 5.61
CA VAL A 56 -8.19 -8.22 6.34
C VAL A 56 -6.83 -7.69 5.94
N GLY A 57 -6.81 -6.54 5.27
CA GLY A 57 -5.60 -5.74 5.03
C GLY A 57 -5.57 -4.57 6.00
N SER A 58 -4.56 -4.47 6.84
CA SER A 58 -4.53 -3.49 7.93
C SER A 58 -3.34 -2.55 7.85
N PHE A 59 -3.57 -1.30 8.25
CA PHE A 59 -2.46 -0.41 8.57
C PHE A 59 -1.59 -1.04 9.67
N GLY A 60 -0.32 -0.68 9.65
CA GLY A 60 0.67 -1.29 10.53
C GLY A 60 1.30 -0.36 11.57
N PRO A 61 2.37 -0.86 12.20
CA PRO A 61 2.90 -2.23 12.08
C PRO A 61 1.95 -3.31 12.62
N ILE A 62 1.94 -4.49 11.95
CA ILE A 62 1.11 -5.64 12.36
C ILE A 62 1.98 -6.86 12.61
N ASP A 63 1.41 -7.88 13.24
CA ASP A 63 2.03 -9.21 13.33
C ASP A 63 1.28 -10.21 12.44
N PRO A 64 1.79 -10.48 11.23
CA PRO A 64 1.19 -11.42 10.29
C PRO A 64 1.72 -12.86 10.46
N ASP A 65 2.63 -13.14 11.40
CA ASP A 65 3.20 -14.47 11.58
C ASP A 65 2.20 -15.40 12.28
N LEU A 66 1.71 -16.39 11.53
CA LEU A 66 0.77 -17.40 12.03
C LEU A 66 1.30 -18.19 13.25
N THR A 67 2.60 -18.22 13.47
CA THR A 67 3.22 -18.92 14.60
C THR A 67 3.42 -18.04 15.83
N SER A 68 3.23 -16.75 15.67
CA SER A 68 3.39 -15.77 16.75
C SER A 68 2.19 -15.78 17.72
N PRO A 69 2.46 -15.61 19.03
CA PRO A 69 1.36 -15.44 20.01
C PRO A 69 0.57 -14.15 19.82
N THR A 70 1.10 -13.19 19.08
CA THR A 70 0.47 -11.92 18.74
C THR A 70 0.01 -11.85 17.28
N TYR A 71 -0.11 -13.00 16.60
CA TYR A 71 -0.72 -13.05 15.27
C TYR A 71 -2.07 -12.32 15.22
N GLY A 72 -2.23 -11.44 14.27
CA GLY A 72 -3.47 -10.69 14.10
C GLY A 72 -3.59 -9.42 14.92
N TYR A 73 -2.50 -9.00 15.56
CA TYR A 73 -2.44 -7.72 16.27
C TYR A 73 -1.96 -6.60 15.35
N ILE A 74 -2.57 -5.42 15.54
CA ILE A 74 -1.94 -4.14 15.21
C ILE A 74 -1.02 -3.85 16.37
N THR A 75 0.29 -3.79 16.14
CA THR A 75 1.29 -3.72 17.21
C THR A 75 1.56 -2.28 17.64
N THR A 76 2.71 -1.72 17.30
CA THR A 76 3.11 -0.36 17.69
C THR A 76 2.54 0.65 16.69
N THR A 77 1.50 1.37 17.04
CA THR A 77 0.93 2.41 16.17
C THR A 77 0.67 3.69 16.97
N PRO A 78 0.86 4.89 16.38
CA PRO A 78 0.49 6.14 17.02
C PRO A 78 -1.03 6.37 17.04
N LYS A 79 -1.83 5.53 16.37
CA LYS A 79 -3.28 5.68 16.31
C LYS A 79 -3.90 5.37 17.67
N PRO A 80 -4.61 6.32 18.32
CA PRO A 80 -5.15 6.12 19.66
C PRO A 80 -6.08 4.90 19.76
N GLY A 81 -5.83 4.07 20.76
CA GLY A 81 -6.62 2.86 21.06
C GLY A 81 -6.24 1.62 20.22
N TRP A 82 -5.50 1.79 19.12
CA TRP A 82 -5.15 0.69 18.21
C TRP A 82 -3.81 0.02 18.54
N ASN A 83 -3.02 0.60 19.44
CA ASN A 83 -1.76 -0.01 19.88
C ASN A 83 -2.01 -1.33 20.62
N ASN A 84 -1.36 -2.40 20.17
CA ASN A 84 -1.56 -3.77 20.67
C ASN A 84 -3.04 -4.26 20.59
N TYR A 85 -3.78 -3.83 19.57
CA TYR A 85 -5.15 -4.26 19.38
C TYR A 85 -5.23 -5.56 18.57
N ASN A 86 -5.88 -6.59 19.14
CA ASN A 86 -6.08 -7.90 18.49
C ASN A 86 -7.29 -7.84 17.54
N ILE A 87 -7.10 -7.29 16.35
CA ILE A 87 -8.18 -7.16 15.37
C ILE A 87 -8.70 -8.53 14.90
N MET A 88 -7.79 -9.50 14.68
CA MET A 88 -8.20 -10.85 14.25
C MET A 88 -8.91 -11.63 15.35
N GLY A 89 -8.50 -11.47 16.62
CA GLY A 89 -9.21 -12.06 17.75
C GLY A 89 -10.63 -11.53 17.85
N THR A 90 -10.79 -10.20 17.77
CA THR A 90 -12.11 -9.54 17.82
C THR A 90 -13.04 -10.01 16.68
N LEU A 91 -12.50 -10.23 15.47
CA LEU A 91 -13.27 -10.77 14.34
C LEU A 91 -13.64 -12.24 14.54
N LYS A 92 -12.71 -13.06 15.05
CA LYS A 92 -12.92 -14.50 15.31
C LYS A 92 -13.95 -14.77 16.41
N GLU A 93 -14.08 -13.86 17.37
CA GLU A 93 -15.15 -13.95 18.39
C GLU A 93 -16.56 -13.82 17.79
N LYS A 94 -16.68 -13.12 16.67
CA LYS A 94 -17.97 -12.86 16.01
C LYS A 94 -18.26 -13.81 14.84
N TYR A 95 -17.24 -14.24 14.12
CA TYR A 95 -17.39 -15.03 12.90
C TYR A 95 -16.56 -16.32 12.94
N ASP A 96 -17.20 -17.46 12.73
CA ASP A 96 -16.55 -18.78 12.63
C ASP A 96 -16.37 -19.16 11.14
N ILE A 97 -15.50 -18.41 10.46
CA ILE A 97 -15.16 -18.58 9.04
C ILE A 97 -13.64 -18.47 8.82
N PRO A 98 -13.10 -19.02 7.71
CA PRO A 98 -11.71 -18.83 7.34
C PRO A 98 -11.37 -17.33 7.18
N MET A 99 -10.22 -16.91 7.74
CA MET A 99 -9.78 -15.53 7.66
C MET A 99 -8.30 -15.43 7.32
N ALA A 100 -7.95 -14.46 6.46
CA ALA A 100 -6.56 -14.08 6.16
C ALA A 100 -6.29 -12.66 6.65
N PHE A 101 -5.03 -12.41 7.05
CA PHE A 101 -4.59 -11.13 7.60
C PHE A 101 -3.22 -10.76 7.05
N ASP A 102 -3.09 -9.51 6.57
CA ASP A 102 -1.83 -8.92 6.14
C ASP A 102 -1.89 -7.40 6.25
N THR A 103 -0.82 -6.70 5.85
CA THR A 103 -0.86 -5.24 5.71
C THR A 103 -1.79 -4.83 4.56
N ASP A 104 -2.33 -3.62 4.65
CA ASP A 104 -3.15 -3.02 3.58
C ASP A 104 -2.39 -2.94 2.24
N VAL A 105 -1.08 -2.62 2.28
CA VAL A 105 -0.23 -2.55 1.10
C VAL A 105 0.15 -3.93 0.54
N ASN A 106 0.34 -4.95 1.37
CA ASN A 106 0.50 -6.33 0.92
C ASN A 106 -0.81 -6.85 0.30
N GLY A 107 -1.95 -6.53 0.92
CA GLY A 107 -3.25 -6.76 0.31
C GLY A 107 -3.34 -6.13 -1.07
N ALA A 108 -3.05 -4.83 -1.21
CA ALA A 108 -3.08 -4.14 -2.50
C ALA A 108 -2.13 -4.76 -3.54
N ALA A 109 -0.90 -5.15 -3.14
CA ALA A 109 0.04 -5.86 -4.01
C ALA A 109 -0.54 -7.20 -4.51
N LEU A 110 -1.17 -7.98 -3.62
CA LEU A 110 -1.82 -9.24 -3.97
C LEU A 110 -3.02 -9.01 -4.89
N GLY A 111 -3.81 -7.96 -4.64
CA GLY A 111 -4.95 -7.58 -5.47
C GLY A 111 -4.53 -7.25 -6.89
N GLU A 112 -3.52 -6.39 -7.05
CA GLU A 112 -2.97 -6.04 -8.37
C GLU A 112 -2.30 -7.23 -9.08
N ALA A 113 -1.67 -8.15 -8.34
CA ALA A 113 -1.11 -9.38 -8.90
C ALA A 113 -2.18 -10.40 -9.32
N THR A 114 -3.34 -10.37 -8.66
CA THR A 114 -4.44 -11.33 -8.94
C THR A 114 -5.40 -10.81 -9.99
N PHE A 115 -5.78 -9.53 -9.92
CA PHE A 115 -6.87 -8.97 -10.69
C PHE A 115 -6.50 -7.74 -11.51
N GLY A 116 -5.37 -7.07 -11.22
CA GLY A 116 -5.01 -5.77 -11.75
C GLY A 116 -3.77 -5.76 -12.65
N ALA A 117 -3.00 -4.68 -12.57
CA ALA A 117 -1.88 -4.35 -13.46
C ALA A 117 -0.75 -5.38 -13.50
N ALA A 118 -0.60 -6.23 -12.48
CA ALA A 118 0.40 -7.29 -12.42
C ALA A 118 -0.20 -8.69 -12.57
N LYS A 119 -1.45 -8.80 -13.06
CA LYS A 119 -2.12 -10.08 -13.26
C LYS A 119 -1.30 -11.04 -14.13
N GLY A 120 -1.10 -12.26 -13.60
CA GLY A 120 -0.31 -13.30 -14.27
C GLY A 120 1.20 -13.17 -14.08
N LEU A 121 1.69 -12.16 -13.34
CA LEU A 121 3.08 -12.04 -12.95
C LEU A 121 3.29 -12.63 -11.54
N ASP A 122 4.43 -13.31 -11.38
CA ASP A 122 4.85 -13.89 -10.10
C ASP A 122 5.67 -12.92 -9.23
N SER A 123 5.93 -11.71 -9.72
CA SER A 123 6.70 -10.69 -9.01
C SER A 123 6.19 -9.30 -9.34
N ALA A 124 5.76 -8.57 -8.32
CA ALA A 124 5.28 -7.20 -8.42
C ALA A 124 5.55 -6.44 -7.13
N LEU A 125 5.72 -5.12 -7.25
CA LEU A 125 5.80 -4.19 -6.13
C LEU A 125 4.64 -3.20 -6.24
N TYR A 126 3.88 -3.06 -5.18
CA TYR A 126 2.89 -1.99 -5.00
C TYR A 126 3.38 -1.00 -3.96
N LEU A 127 3.29 0.28 -4.27
CA LEU A 127 3.55 1.36 -3.32
C LEU A 127 2.33 2.28 -3.24
N THR A 128 1.92 2.60 -2.02
CA THR A 128 0.99 3.71 -1.77
C THR A 128 1.78 4.93 -1.34
N ILE A 129 1.58 6.06 -2.03
CA ILE A 129 2.18 7.37 -1.69
C ILE A 129 1.03 8.32 -1.36
N GLY A 130 0.80 8.56 -0.08
CA GLY A 130 -0.33 9.33 0.41
C GLY A 130 -0.01 10.06 1.71
N THR A 131 -0.78 9.84 2.78
CA THR A 131 -0.49 10.36 4.13
C THR A 131 0.82 9.80 4.67
N GLY A 132 1.13 8.56 4.36
CA GLY A 132 2.43 7.91 4.53
C GLY A 132 2.87 7.27 3.22
N ILE A 133 3.97 6.52 3.27
CA ILE A 133 4.43 5.67 2.18
C ILE A 133 4.57 4.24 2.69
N GLY A 134 3.75 3.35 2.15
CA GLY A 134 3.83 1.92 2.40
C GLY A 134 4.13 1.13 1.12
N GLY A 135 4.70 -0.07 1.27
CA GLY A 135 4.99 -0.93 0.13
C GLY A 135 4.69 -2.39 0.43
N GLY A 136 4.03 -3.06 -0.51
CA GLY A 136 3.79 -4.50 -0.51
C GLY A 136 4.42 -5.13 -1.74
N ALA A 137 5.00 -6.31 -1.59
CA ALA A 137 5.65 -7.01 -2.68
C ALA A 137 5.19 -8.46 -2.79
N VAL A 138 5.07 -8.91 -4.04
CA VAL A 138 4.91 -10.32 -4.40
C VAL A 138 6.21 -10.78 -5.06
N VAL A 139 6.80 -11.87 -4.55
CA VAL A 139 8.01 -12.48 -5.10
C VAL A 139 7.80 -13.99 -5.18
N GLY A 140 7.97 -14.56 -6.37
CA GLY A 140 7.70 -15.98 -6.61
C GLY A 140 6.23 -16.37 -6.33
N GLY A 141 5.29 -15.45 -6.58
CA GLY A 141 3.85 -15.64 -6.35
C GLY A 141 3.42 -15.55 -4.88
N LYS A 142 4.29 -15.13 -3.97
CA LYS A 142 4.02 -15.01 -2.53
C LYS A 142 4.28 -13.61 -2.03
N LEU A 143 3.49 -13.15 -1.08
CA LEU A 143 3.75 -11.91 -0.34
C LEU A 143 5.08 -12.01 0.43
N VAL A 144 5.81 -10.90 0.46
CA VAL A 144 7.11 -10.83 1.14
C VAL A 144 6.91 -10.57 2.63
N HIS A 145 7.36 -11.54 3.42
CA HIS A 145 7.50 -11.43 4.88
C HIS A 145 8.90 -11.91 5.28
N GLY A 146 9.34 -11.53 6.46
CA GLY A 146 10.62 -11.92 7.02
C GLY A 146 10.58 -11.82 8.55
N LEU A 147 11.45 -11.00 9.13
CA LEU A 147 11.38 -10.68 10.56
C LEU A 147 10.01 -10.08 10.92
N LEU A 148 9.51 -9.27 10.03
CA LEU A 148 8.20 -8.64 10.05
C LEU A 148 7.78 -8.45 8.58
N HIS A 149 6.75 -7.66 8.29
CA HIS A 149 6.50 -7.14 6.94
C HIS A 149 7.50 -6.01 6.61
N PRO A 150 7.84 -5.80 5.32
CA PRO A 150 8.71 -4.68 4.94
C PRO A 150 8.09 -3.32 5.23
N GLU A 151 8.91 -2.40 5.71
CA GLU A 151 8.58 -0.98 5.91
C GLU A 151 9.28 -0.11 4.85
N MET A 152 8.89 -0.32 3.60
CA MET A 152 9.59 0.20 2.41
C MET A 152 9.61 1.74 2.34
N GLY A 153 8.60 2.42 2.88
CA GLY A 153 8.56 3.88 2.95
C GLY A 153 9.66 4.51 3.83
N HIS A 154 10.27 3.72 4.71
CA HIS A 154 11.31 4.23 5.60
C HIS A 154 12.75 4.01 5.10
N MET A 155 12.92 3.62 3.84
CA MET A 155 14.22 3.55 3.19
C MET A 155 14.93 4.91 3.23
N LYS A 156 16.24 4.92 3.56
CA LYS A 156 17.05 6.13 3.54
C LYS A 156 17.25 6.63 2.11
N MET A 157 17.16 7.94 1.94
CA MET A 157 17.30 8.63 0.66
C MET A 157 18.52 9.52 0.66
N ILE A 158 19.10 9.72 -0.52
CA ILE A 158 20.08 10.79 -0.77
C ILE A 158 19.27 12.04 -1.07
N VAL A 159 19.40 13.03 -0.19
CA VAL A 159 18.70 14.31 -0.34
C VAL A 159 19.31 15.08 -1.50
N ARG A 160 18.48 15.65 -2.39
CA ARG A 160 18.92 16.47 -3.51
C ARG A 160 19.66 17.71 -3.00
N GLU A 161 20.74 18.09 -3.63
CA GLU A 161 21.65 19.16 -3.11
C GLU A 161 20.97 20.51 -2.87
N ASP A 162 19.97 20.83 -3.70
CA ASP A 162 19.18 22.07 -3.60
C ASP A 162 18.03 21.98 -2.58
N ASP A 163 17.66 20.78 -2.12
CA ASP A 163 16.64 20.60 -1.09
C ASP A 163 17.22 20.78 0.32
N LYS A 164 16.73 21.76 1.04
CA LYS A 164 17.14 22.04 2.43
C LYS A 164 16.14 21.54 3.47
N TYR A 165 15.15 20.77 3.04
CA TYR A 165 14.12 20.24 3.92
C TYR A 165 14.66 19.10 4.79
N SER A 166 14.40 19.16 6.10
CA SER A 166 14.90 18.19 7.08
C SER A 166 14.10 16.87 7.14
N GLY A 167 13.03 16.77 6.36
CA GLY A 167 12.13 15.62 6.35
C GLY A 167 11.03 15.70 7.43
N LYS A 168 9.94 14.96 7.20
CA LYS A 168 8.76 14.94 8.08
C LYS A 168 8.70 13.69 8.97
N CYS A 169 9.45 12.63 8.64
CA CYS A 169 9.39 11.40 9.42
C CYS A 169 9.98 11.60 10.83
N PRO A 170 9.21 11.31 11.91
CA PRO A 170 9.69 11.53 13.28
C PRO A 170 10.83 10.59 13.69
N TYR A 171 10.98 9.44 13.00
CA TYR A 171 12.02 8.44 13.31
C TYR A 171 13.28 8.63 12.46
N HIS A 172 13.13 8.95 11.16
CA HIS A 172 14.23 8.89 10.20
C HIS A 172 14.52 10.22 9.51
N GLY A 173 13.74 11.29 9.77
CA GLY A 173 13.87 12.57 9.10
C GLY A 173 13.67 12.43 7.60
N THR A 174 14.76 12.27 6.85
CA THR A 174 14.83 12.25 5.38
C THR A 174 14.75 10.85 4.77
N CYS A 175 13.98 9.92 5.33
CA CYS A 175 13.62 8.69 4.62
C CYS A 175 12.65 8.99 3.47
N PHE A 176 12.32 8.00 2.65
CA PHE A 176 11.43 8.18 1.50
C PHE A 176 10.08 8.80 1.90
N GLU A 177 9.42 8.27 2.92
CA GLU A 177 8.19 8.86 3.46
C GLU A 177 8.41 10.29 3.96
N GLY A 178 9.50 10.52 4.68
CA GLY A 178 9.82 11.84 5.24
C GLY A 178 10.05 12.93 4.20
N LEU A 179 10.39 12.55 2.97
CA LEU A 179 10.65 13.46 1.85
C LEU A 179 9.50 13.58 0.86
N ALA A 180 8.74 12.49 0.63
CA ALA A 180 7.83 12.35 -0.50
C ALA A 180 6.37 12.00 -0.13
N ALA A 181 6.01 11.86 1.15
CA ALA A 181 4.62 11.72 1.52
C ALA A 181 3.86 13.05 1.44
N GLY A 182 2.52 13.00 1.30
CA GLY A 182 1.67 14.19 1.24
C GLY A 182 1.95 15.22 2.34
N PRO A 183 2.08 14.84 3.63
CA PRO A 183 2.48 15.76 4.70
C PRO A 183 3.87 16.39 4.53
N ALA A 184 4.80 15.72 3.82
CA ALA A 184 6.11 16.29 3.50
C ALA A 184 5.99 17.36 2.41
N ILE A 185 5.15 17.14 1.40
CA ILE A 185 4.82 18.13 0.37
C ILE A 185 4.20 19.36 1.04
N GLU A 186 3.17 19.17 1.86
CA GLU A 186 2.50 20.27 2.56
C GLU A 186 3.46 21.06 3.46
N ALA A 187 4.30 20.38 4.24
CA ALA A 187 5.25 21.03 5.14
C ALA A 187 6.37 21.79 4.40
N ARG A 188 6.77 21.32 3.20
CA ARG A 188 7.79 21.96 2.38
C ARG A 188 7.26 23.19 1.63
N TRP A 189 6.02 23.11 1.12
CA TRP A 189 5.44 24.11 0.22
C TRP A 189 4.35 24.98 0.85
N GLY A 190 3.92 24.66 2.07
CA GLY A 190 2.91 25.42 2.83
C GLY A 190 1.46 25.18 2.40
N VAL A 191 1.24 24.34 1.38
CA VAL A 191 -0.09 23.94 0.87
C VAL A 191 -0.10 22.46 0.54
N LYS A 192 -1.29 21.85 0.52
CA LYS A 192 -1.45 20.44 0.15
C LYS A 192 -1.10 20.20 -1.31
N GLY A 193 -0.54 19.04 -1.61
CA GLY A 193 -0.22 18.67 -2.99
C GLY A 193 -1.43 18.73 -3.93
N SER A 194 -2.65 18.45 -3.44
CA SER A 194 -3.88 18.58 -4.23
C SER A 194 -4.25 20.02 -4.63
N GLU A 195 -3.63 21.02 -4.01
CA GLU A 195 -3.85 22.45 -4.26
C GLU A 195 -2.75 23.05 -5.14
N LEU A 196 -1.67 22.31 -5.40
CA LEU A 196 -0.58 22.75 -6.24
C LEU A 196 -0.94 22.61 -7.74
N PRO A 197 -0.62 23.59 -8.59
CA PRO A 197 -0.80 23.47 -10.03
C PRO A 197 0.12 22.37 -10.63
N GLU A 198 -0.27 21.82 -11.78
CA GLU A 198 0.43 20.71 -12.43
C GLU A 198 1.88 21.05 -12.82
N ASP A 199 2.18 22.31 -13.09
CA ASP A 199 3.51 22.82 -13.45
C ASP A 199 4.35 23.30 -12.25
N HIS A 200 3.86 23.10 -11.02
CA HIS A 200 4.57 23.55 -9.83
C HIS A 200 5.91 22.79 -9.65
N PRO A 201 7.00 23.47 -9.29
CA PRO A 201 8.33 22.84 -9.14
C PRO A 201 8.41 21.76 -8.05
N ALA A 202 7.43 21.68 -7.17
CA ALA A 202 7.29 20.57 -6.22
C ALA A 202 7.27 19.21 -6.90
N TRP A 203 6.67 19.10 -8.09
CA TRP A 203 6.50 17.83 -8.78
C TRP A 203 7.81 17.29 -9.35
N ASP A 204 8.73 18.15 -9.75
CA ASP A 204 10.07 17.74 -10.15
C ASP A 204 10.84 17.13 -8.96
N LEU A 205 10.77 17.78 -7.79
CA LEU A 205 11.41 17.28 -6.58
C LEU A 205 10.78 15.97 -6.08
N GLU A 206 9.46 15.88 -6.14
CA GLU A 206 8.70 14.69 -5.78
C GLU A 206 9.08 13.51 -6.68
N ALA A 207 9.09 13.73 -8.00
CA ALA A 207 9.49 12.72 -8.97
C ALA A 207 10.95 12.28 -8.81
N TYR A 208 11.84 13.18 -8.41
CA TYR A 208 13.23 12.86 -8.09
C TYR A 208 13.32 11.83 -6.97
N TYR A 209 12.63 12.05 -5.84
CA TYR A 209 12.67 11.11 -4.72
C TYR A 209 11.97 9.79 -5.04
N ILE A 210 10.82 9.85 -5.72
CA ILE A 210 10.14 8.62 -6.14
C ILE A 210 11.02 7.83 -7.13
N GLY A 211 11.64 8.50 -8.13
CA GLY A 211 12.53 7.85 -9.09
C GLY A 211 13.75 7.20 -8.44
N GLN A 212 14.36 7.86 -7.44
CA GLN A 212 15.45 7.27 -6.65
C GLN A 212 14.98 6.01 -5.90
N ALA A 213 13.79 6.04 -5.29
CA ALA A 213 13.21 4.89 -4.62
C ALA A 213 12.95 3.74 -5.60
N MET A 214 12.40 4.04 -6.80
CA MET A 214 12.16 3.03 -7.84
C MET A 214 13.46 2.33 -8.26
N ALA A 215 14.52 3.09 -8.50
CA ALA A 215 15.82 2.53 -8.83
C ALA A 215 16.32 1.58 -7.72
N ASN A 216 16.19 1.97 -6.47
CA ASN A 216 16.58 1.13 -5.34
C ASN A 216 15.76 -0.18 -5.27
N TYR A 217 14.44 -0.13 -5.47
CA TYR A 217 13.60 -1.33 -5.49
C TYR A 217 13.89 -2.23 -6.70
N ILE A 218 14.17 -1.66 -7.86
CA ILE A 218 14.60 -2.42 -9.04
C ILE A 218 15.89 -3.18 -8.75
N LEU A 219 16.87 -2.53 -8.12
CA LEU A 219 18.17 -3.12 -7.79
C LEU A 219 18.09 -4.17 -6.66
N THR A 220 17.11 -4.09 -5.76
CA THR A 220 17.02 -4.97 -4.58
C THR A 220 16.01 -6.10 -4.74
N LEU A 221 14.83 -5.84 -5.31
CA LEU A 221 13.74 -6.80 -5.45
C LEU A 221 13.59 -7.32 -6.87
N SER A 222 14.06 -6.55 -7.86
CA SER A 222 13.93 -6.88 -9.30
C SER A 222 12.50 -7.30 -9.70
N PRO A 223 11.48 -6.51 -9.36
CA PRO A 223 10.10 -6.87 -9.65
C PRO A 223 9.84 -6.85 -11.16
N LYS A 224 8.89 -7.65 -11.63
CA LYS A 224 8.43 -7.64 -13.04
C LYS A 224 7.50 -6.47 -13.35
N LYS A 225 6.94 -5.83 -12.33
CA LYS A 225 6.06 -4.66 -12.42
C LYS A 225 6.13 -3.84 -11.14
N ILE A 226 6.10 -2.52 -11.28
CA ILE A 226 5.96 -1.58 -10.15
C ILE A 226 4.66 -0.80 -10.34
N ILE A 227 3.88 -0.71 -9.28
CA ILE A 227 2.56 -0.09 -9.27
C ILE A 227 2.55 1.00 -8.22
N LEU A 228 2.29 2.24 -8.63
CA LEU A 228 2.32 3.42 -7.77
C LEU A 228 0.92 3.97 -7.58
N GLY A 229 0.38 3.78 -6.39
CA GLY A 229 -0.94 4.28 -5.96
C GLY A 229 -0.85 5.29 -4.82
N GLY A 230 -1.99 5.57 -4.22
CA GLY A 230 -2.14 6.57 -3.16
C GLY A 230 -2.43 7.98 -3.66
N GLY A 231 -2.81 8.86 -2.74
CA GLY A 231 -3.34 10.19 -3.08
C GLY A 231 -2.37 11.10 -3.84
N VAL A 232 -1.06 11.00 -3.60
CA VAL A 232 -0.05 11.76 -4.33
C VAL A 232 0.01 11.33 -5.79
N MET A 233 -0.21 10.05 -6.07
CA MET A 233 -0.13 9.50 -7.43
C MET A 233 -1.37 9.81 -8.29
N HIS A 234 -2.37 10.51 -7.76
CA HIS A 234 -3.42 11.13 -8.58
C HIS A 234 -2.85 12.23 -9.50
N GLN A 235 -1.68 12.77 -9.15
CA GLN A 235 -0.90 13.71 -9.96
C GLN A 235 -0.21 12.97 -11.12
N LYS A 236 -0.95 12.71 -12.19
CA LYS A 236 -0.51 11.86 -13.31
C LYS A 236 0.73 12.38 -14.04
N GLN A 237 0.95 13.70 -14.01
CA GLN A 237 2.15 14.35 -14.57
C GLN A 237 3.46 13.87 -13.89
N LEU A 238 3.38 13.25 -12.71
CA LEU A 238 4.55 12.67 -12.04
C LEU A 238 5.15 11.48 -12.82
N PHE A 239 4.32 10.66 -13.48
CA PHE A 239 4.80 9.41 -14.08
C PHE A 239 5.92 9.60 -15.10
N PRO A 240 5.81 10.47 -16.12
CA PRO A 240 6.92 10.70 -17.05
C PRO A 240 8.21 11.17 -16.36
N MET A 241 8.10 11.99 -15.32
CA MET A 241 9.25 12.49 -14.56
C MET A 241 9.86 11.36 -13.70
N ILE A 242 9.04 10.54 -13.05
CA ILE A 242 9.49 9.37 -12.29
C ILE A 242 10.22 8.39 -13.20
N HIS A 243 9.69 8.10 -14.40
CA HIS A 243 10.35 7.24 -15.38
C HIS A 243 11.73 7.76 -15.73
N LYS A 244 11.85 9.05 -16.06
CA LYS A 244 13.10 9.72 -16.36
C LYS A 244 14.11 9.59 -15.20
N TYR A 245 13.72 9.98 -13.98
CA TYR A 245 14.62 9.91 -12.83
C TYR A 245 15.01 8.47 -12.48
N THR A 246 14.09 7.51 -12.63
CA THR A 246 14.41 6.09 -12.43
C THR A 246 15.52 5.65 -13.38
N GLN A 247 15.43 6.02 -14.67
CA GLN A 247 16.45 5.71 -15.68
C GLN A 247 17.79 6.41 -15.37
N GLU A 248 17.75 7.66 -14.95
CA GLU A 248 18.93 8.42 -14.54
C GLU A 248 19.64 7.76 -13.35
N PHE A 249 18.90 7.34 -12.31
CA PHE A 249 19.47 6.68 -11.13
C PHE A 249 20.00 5.27 -11.43
N LEU A 250 19.35 4.52 -12.32
CA LEU A 250 19.87 3.23 -12.80
C LEU A 250 21.13 3.39 -13.65
N ASN A 251 21.33 4.55 -14.27
CA ASN A 251 22.51 4.94 -15.05
C ASN A 251 22.99 3.85 -16.01
N GLY A 252 22.06 3.15 -16.65
CA GLY A 252 22.37 2.10 -17.62
C GLY A 252 22.92 0.81 -17.01
N TYR A 253 22.95 0.65 -15.70
CA TYR A 253 23.44 -0.60 -15.08
C TYR A 253 22.56 -1.81 -15.43
N ILE A 254 21.24 -1.64 -15.43
CA ILE A 254 20.27 -2.66 -15.85
C ILE A 254 19.98 -2.47 -17.34
N GLN A 255 20.31 -3.48 -18.17
CA GLN A 255 20.15 -3.46 -19.64
C GLN A 255 18.91 -4.27 -20.06
N LYS A 256 17.74 -3.90 -19.51
CA LYS A 256 16.44 -4.46 -19.87
C LYS A 256 15.59 -3.41 -20.56
N GLU A 257 14.94 -3.76 -21.66
CA GLU A 257 14.09 -2.84 -22.44
C GLU A 257 13.02 -2.16 -21.58
N GLU A 258 12.46 -2.90 -20.60
CA GLU A 258 11.43 -2.42 -19.69
C GLU A 258 11.89 -1.19 -18.89
N VAL A 259 13.20 -1.01 -18.69
CA VAL A 259 13.74 0.11 -17.92
C VAL A 259 14.61 1.06 -18.75
N THR A 260 15.13 0.64 -19.91
CA THR A 260 16.03 1.46 -20.71
C THR A 260 15.35 2.20 -21.87
N THR A 261 14.12 1.84 -22.18
CA THR A 261 13.35 2.41 -23.30
C THR A 261 12.03 3.02 -22.82
N ASP A 262 11.20 3.47 -23.76
CA ASP A 262 9.84 3.96 -23.49
C ASP A 262 8.91 2.90 -22.86
N LYS A 263 9.34 1.62 -22.83
CA LYS A 263 8.60 0.54 -22.17
C LYS A 263 8.53 0.71 -20.65
N ILE A 264 9.35 1.60 -20.08
CA ILE A 264 9.28 1.93 -18.64
C ILE A 264 7.89 2.44 -18.23
N LYS A 265 7.14 3.05 -19.13
CA LYS A 265 5.74 3.47 -18.92
C LYS A 265 4.76 2.30 -18.70
N ASP A 266 5.13 1.11 -19.22
CA ASP A 266 4.37 -0.12 -19.04
C ASP A 266 4.92 -0.96 -17.87
N TYR A 267 6.06 -0.57 -17.31
CA TYR A 267 6.74 -1.22 -16.19
C TYR A 267 6.45 -0.55 -14.85
N ILE A 268 6.49 0.79 -14.78
CA ILE A 268 6.09 1.58 -13.61
C ILE A 268 4.76 2.25 -13.96
N VAL A 269 3.68 1.76 -13.33
CA VAL A 269 2.32 2.09 -13.74
C VAL A 269 1.45 2.57 -12.58
N TYR A 270 0.31 3.17 -12.92
CA TYR A 270 -0.77 3.43 -11.98
C TYR A 270 -1.56 2.14 -11.70
N PRO A 271 -2.18 1.97 -10.52
CA PRO A 271 -3.01 0.81 -10.21
C PRO A 271 -4.15 0.62 -11.22
N GLU A 272 -4.32 -0.59 -11.75
CA GLU A 272 -5.47 -0.93 -12.59
C GLU A 272 -6.76 -0.98 -11.76
N LEU A 273 -6.65 -1.42 -10.50
CA LEU A 273 -7.75 -1.43 -9.54
C LEU A 273 -8.07 -0.03 -8.96
N GLY A 274 -7.25 0.98 -9.26
CA GLY A 274 -7.42 2.35 -8.80
C GLY A 274 -7.49 2.44 -7.27
N ASP A 275 -8.44 3.23 -6.76
CA ASP A 275 -8.65 3.42 -5.32
C ASP A 275 -9.27 2.19 -4.62
N ASN A 276 -9.57 1.13 -5.36
CA ASN A 276 -10.06 -0.13 -4.79
C ASN A 276 -8.94 -1.17 -4.57
N ALA A 277 -7.68 -0.85 -4.89
CA ALA A 277 -6.57 -1.80 -4.77
C ALA A 277 -6.49 -2.45 -3.38
N GLY A 278 -6.65 -1.67 -2.31
CA GLY A 278 -6.64 -2.18 -0.93
C GLY A 278 -7.80 -3.14 -0.63
N VAL A 279 -9.03 -2.74 -0.92
CA VAL A 279 -10.21 -3.56 -0.61
C VAL A 279 -10.33 -4.79 -1.52
N VAL A 280 -9.95 -4.69 -2.80
CA VAL A 280 -9.87 -5.84 -3.71
C VAL A 280 -8.69 -6.75 -3.33
N GLY A 281 -7.62 -6.16 -2.81
CA GLY A 281 -6.53 -6.90 -2.20
C GLY A 281 -6.97 -7.72 -0.99
N ALA A 282 -7.79 -7.16 -0.12
CA ALA A 282 -8.38 -7.90 0.98
C ALA A 282 -9.32 -9.03 0.50
N LEU A 283 -10.03 -8.87 -0.64
CA LEU A 283 -10.75 -9.99 -1.28
C LEU A 283 -9.78 -11.08 -1.77
N ALA A 284 -8.64 -10.70 -2.34
CA ALA A 284 -7.61 -11.67 -2.73
C ALA A 284 -7.03 -12.42 -1.52
N LEU A 285 -6.86 -11.75 -0.37
CA LEU A 285 -6.51 -12.41 0.90
C LEU A 285 -7.59 -13.41 1.33
N ALA A 286 -8.89 -13.03 1.28
CA ALA A 286 -9.98 -13.96 1.60
C ALA A 286 -9.95 -15.20 0.71
N MET A 287 -9.71 -15.04 -0.60
CA MET A 287 -9.58 -16.17 -1.53
C MET A 287 -8.44 -17.13 -1.16
N SER A 288 -7.35 -16.64 -0.60
CA SER A 288 -6.19 -17.47 -0.28
C SER A 288 -6.44 -18.52 0.81
N VAL A 289 -7.52 -18.38 1.58
CA VAL A 289 -7.89 -19.28 2.68
C VAL A 289 -9.14 -20.12 2.40
N VAL A 290 -9.75 -19.96 1.23
CA VAL A 290 -10.83 -20.83 0.77
C VAL A 290 -10.22 -21.95 -0.06
N LYS A 291 -10.52 -23.19 0.31
CA LYS A 291 -10.04 -24.40 -0.37
C LYS A 291 -11.01 -24.87 -1.44
#